data_b20c65db7041e1e10dd26982c36ba544
#
_entry.id   b20c65db7041e1e10dd26982c36ba544
#
_cell.length_a   1.000
_cell.length_b   1.000
_cell.length_c   1.000
_cell.angle_alpha   90.00
_cell.angle_beta   90.00
_cell.angle_gamma   90.00
#
_symmetry.space_group_name_H-M   'P 1'
#
loop_
_entity.id
_entity.type
_entity.pdbx_description
1 polymer ?
#
loop_
_entity_poly.entity_id
_entity_poly.type
_entity_poly.pdbx_seq_one_letter_code
_entity_poly.pdbx_strand_id
1 'polypeptide(L)'
;MQRTIKVGLALAGWLACTLASADMLADGYRLSAEPGETLDMAPPALPDLSGYTAAAVEAKIQRPPAGRVVVKDMLHEDALDEFIGGDERLKEWVVRQKRMPQAIFIENGYLNTAELARQLPDNLFAETEPGVYLARLPIIVRPGATLHIDRATRELRLSQEAGAFLVNDGRMFITGTRVTAWREKEGTPAFWRDGKEFRPYFLAWGGTETYVVDSVIQSFGYDASKAYGFSISQYSPSMAPKMRRARPTGWLLNSRFIDMWYGFYCYEADDVVIRGNTYEHNIVYGIDPHDRSRRLIIAENEAFGTRKKHGIIISREVNDSWIINNRSHHNQLSGIVLDRSSVNNVVAFNETYKNLSDGITLYESPHNLLWQNRSTNNERHGIRVRNSLDVSLYGNLLAANKLTGIYGHIKDLRGTHRDLEEDPFDPRVSLRIVGDQLVGNGSSPISVHSPTRLELYRLNILAPQKSSGISFSGLLGEHQGEIMDILLRQQRAVLIEPAGSLASKE
;
A
#
# COMPACT_ATOMS: atom_id res chain seq x y z
N MET A 1 -79.91 27.35 50.31
CA MET A 1 -79.48 26.08 49.69
C MET A 1 -78.89 26.35 48.33
N GLN A 2 -77.64 26.61 48.23
CA GLN A 2 -76.90 26.68 46.97
C GLN A 2 -75.47 26.07 47.22
N ARG A 3 -75.17 24.94 46.57
CA ARG A 3 -73.91 24.29 46.59
C ARG A 3 -73.02 24.90 45.51
N THR A 4 -71.93 25.48 45.91
CA THR A 4 -70.89 25.99 45.02
C THR A 4 -69.95 24.83 44.66
N ILE A 5 -69.82 24.49 43.36
CA ILE A 5 -68.87 23.53 42.85
C ILE A 5 -67.59 24.32 42.46
N LYS A 6 -66.48 24.02 43.11
CA LYS A 6 -65.17 24.47 42.69
C LYS A 6 -64.61 23.53 41.59
N VAL A 7 -64.41 24.07 40.41
CA VAL A 7 -63.71 23.39 39.33
C VAL A 7 -62.24 23.71 39.48
N GLY A 8 -61.45 22.68 39.80
CA GLY A 8 -59.98 22.76 39.79
C GLY A 8 -59.46 22.47 38.36
N LEU A 9 -58.84 23.47 37.74
CA LEU A 9 -58.07 23.28 36.52
C LEU A 9 -56.73 22.54 36.86
N ALA A 10 -56.62 21.32 36.45
CA ALA A 10 -55.30 20.62 36.43
C ALA A 10 -54.68 20.91 35.07
N LEU A 11 -53.62 21.72 35.03
CA LEU A 11 -52.72 21.80 33.86
C LEU A 11 -51.93 20.50 33.78
N ALA A 12 -52.33 19.61 32.88
CA ALA A 12 -51.51 18.49 32.46
C ALA A 12 -50.49 19.00 31.45
N GLY A 13 -49.24 19.18 31.86
CA GLY A 13 -48.13 19.45 30.97
C GLY A 13 -47.90 18.23 30.05
N TRP A 14 -48.18 18.38 28.78
CA TRP A 14 -47.77 17.41 27.78
C TRP A 14 -46.27 17.57 27.53
N LEU A 15 -45.47 16.73 28.16
CA LEU A 15 -44.12 16.41 27.68
C LEU A 15 -44.33 15.60 26.42
N ALA A 16 -44.22 16.24 25.29
CA ALA A 16 -44.06 15.55 24.02
C ALA A 16 -42.65 14.97 23.97
N CYS A 17 -42.45 13.78 24.50
CA CYS A 17 -41.37 12.92 24.09
C CYS A 17 -41.63 12.56 22.63
N THR A 18 -40.98 13.25 21.71
CA THR A 18 -40.84 12.77 20.35
C THR A 18 -39.96 11.51 20.40
N LEU A 19 -40.58 10.38 20.63
CA LEU A 19 -40.00 9.10 20.30
C LEU A 19 -39.75 9.14 18.79
N ALA A 20 -38.50 9.24 18.35
CA ALA A 20 -38.14 8.99 16.97
C ALA A 20 -38.66 7.58 16.65
N SER A 21 -39.70 7.47 15.86
CA SER A 21 -40.17 6.17 15.36
C SER A 21 -39.07 5.61 14.47
N ALA A 22 -38.43 4.54 14.95
CA ALA A 22 -37.52 3.75 14.12
C ALA A 22 -38.42 2.85 13.25
N ASP A 23 -38.44 3.11 11.96
CA ASP A 23 -39.16 2.24 11.03
C ASP A 23 -38.37 1.00 10.69
N MET A 24 -39.03 -0.13 10.67
CA MET A 24 -38.44 -1.43 10.26
C MET A 24 -38.33 -1.44 8.73
N LEU A 25 -37.11 -1.62 8.25
CA LEU A 25 -36.86 -1.84 6.82
C LEU A 25 -37.34 -3.24 6.41
N ALA A 26 -37.75 -3.40 5.15
CA ALA A 26 -38.29 -4.67 4.63
C ALA A 26 -37.38 -5.88 4.87
N ASP A 27 -36.05 -5.68 4.87
CA ASP A 27 -35.04 -6.72 5.12
C ASP A 27 -34.64 -6.90 6.60
N GLY A 28 -35.48 -6.45 7.54
CA GLY A 28 -35.19 -6.57 8.97
C GLY A 28 -34.17 -5.56 9.51
N TYR A 29 -34.05 -4.41 8.87
CA TYR A 29 -33.26 -3.27 9.34
C TYR A 29 -34.11 -2.24 10.04
N ARG A 30 -33.47 -1.43 10.87
CA ARG A 30 -34.03 -0.26 11.50
C ARG A 30 -33.27 0.99 11.03
N LEU A 31 -34.02 2.00 10.65
CA LEU A 31 -33.50 3.31 10.30
C LEU A 31 -33.83 4.30 11.42
N SER A 32 -32.88 5.09 11.85
CA SER A 32 -33.10 6.17 12.85
C SER A 32 -32.37 7.45 12.48
N ALA A 33 -32.90 8.58 12.95
CA ALA A 33 -32.29 9.89 12.83
C ALA A 33 -31.51 10.21 14.10
N GLU A 34 -30.18 10.36 14.00
CA GLU A 34 -29.28 10.62 15.12
C GLU A 34 -28.69 12.05 15.11
N PRO A 35 -28.19 12.58 16.25
CA PRO A 35 -27.44 13.83 16.26
C PRO A 35 -26.16 13.70 15.43
N GLY A 36 -26.02 14.55 14.41
CA GLY A 36 -24.89 14.48 13.46
C GLY A 36 -23.54 14.88 14.07
N GLU A 37 -23.55 15.72 15.09
CA GLU A 37 -22.34 16.22 15.75
C GLU A 37 -21.51 15.09 16.39
N THR A 38 -22.14 13.97 16.74
CA THR A 38 -21.44 12.79 17.27
C THR A 38 -20.58 12.08 16.25
N LEU A 39 -20.78 12.37 14.95
CA LEU A 39 -20.00 11.81 13.85
C LEU A 39 -18.89 12.76 13.38
N ASP A 40 -18.85 13.99 13.85
CA ASP A 40 -17.78 14.91 13.49
C ASP A 40 -16.43 14.41 14.07
N MET A 41 -15.39 14.48 13.23
CA MET A 41 -14.04 14.07 13.58
C MET A 41 -13.06 15.19 13.28
N ALA A 42 -12.10 15.42 14.18
CA ALA A 42 -10.97 16.28 13.88
C ALA A 42 -10.10 15.66 12.76
N PRO A 43 -9.39 16.48 11.97
CA PRO A 43 -8.45 15.95 10.97
C PRO A 43 -7.47 14.97 11.62
N PRO A 44 -7.11 13.87 10.90
CA PRO A 44 -6.17 12.90 11.43
C PRO A 44 -4.78 13.51 11.63
N ALA A 45 -4.06 13.02 12.63
CA ALA A 45 -2.66 13.36 12.80
C ALA A 45 -1.84 12.78 11.64
N LEU A 46 -1.08 13.64 10.97
CA LEU A 46 -0.20 13.24 9.87
C LEU A 46 1.26 13.29 10.32
N PRO A 47 2.13 12.45 9.71
CA PRO A 47 3.56 12.49 10.01
C PRO A 47 4.20 13.80 9.51
N ASP A 48 5.17 14.31 10.24
CA ASP A 48 6.03 15.39 9.75
C ASP A 48 6.97 14.84 8.67
N LEU A 49 6.86 15.37 7.46
CA LEU A 49 7.67 14.96 6.32
C LEU A 49 8.95 15.80 6.15
N SER A 50 9.12 16.89 6.89
CA SER A 50 10.19 17.87 6.67
C SER A 50 11.60 17.29 6.87
N GLY A 51 11.75 16.29 7.73
CA GLY A 51 13.02 15.61 8.02
C GLY A 51 13.51 14.64 6.94
N TYR A 52 12.63 14.21 6.01
CA TYR A 52 12.99 13.21 5.00
C TYR A 52 13.48 13.88 3.72
N THR A 53 14.76 14.22 3.67
CA THR A 53 15.40 14.97 2.58
C THR A 53 16.68 14.30 2.11
N ALA A 54 17.15 14.65 0.90
CA ALA A 54 18.43 14.21 0.36
C ALA A 54 19.59 14.62 1.28
N ALA A 55 19.57 15.83 1.84
CA ALA A 55 20.58 16.31 2.78
C ALA A 55 20.60 15.48 4.08
N ALA A 56 19.42 15.08 4.59
CA ALA A 56 19.34 14.23 5.78
C ALA A 56 19.90 12.82 5.51
N VAL A 57 19.73 12.29 4.29
CA VAL A 57 20.35 11.02 3.89
C VAL A 57 21.87 11.15 3.77
N GLU A 58 22.37 12.21 3.14
CA GLU A 58 23.83 12.48 3.04
C GLU A 58 24.47 12.56 4.44
N ALA A 59 23.81 13.20 5.39
CA ALA A 59 24.27 13.29 6.77
C ALA A 59 24.37 11.92 7.51
N LYS A 60 23.67 10.89 7.02
CA LYS A 60 23.75 9.54 7.56
C LYS A 60 24.95 8.74 7.03
N ILE A 61 25.61 9.20 5.96
CA ILE A 61 26.72 8.48 5.33
C ILE A 61 27.97 8.64 6.19
N GLN A 62 28.31 7.57 6.88
CA GLN A 62 29.57 7.48 7.58
C GLN A 62 30.64 6.89 6.63
N ARG A 63 31.80 7.51 6.59
CA ARG A 63 32.93 7.10 5.73
C ARG A 63 34.12 6.60 6.59
N PRO A 64 33.98 5.42 7.24
CA PRO A 64 35.12 4.79 7.92
C PRO A 64 36.21 4.43 6.89
N PRO A 65 37.39 3.93 7.33
CA PRO A 65 38.44 3.48 6.41
C PRO A 65 37.91 2.56 5.31
N ALA A 66 38.61 2.57 4.16
CA ALA A 66 38.21 1.82 2.98
C ALA A 66 37.89 0.36 3.28
N GLY A 67 36.78 -0.11 2.74
CA GLY A 67 36.30 -1.47 2.94
C GLY A 67 37.18 -2.49 2.20
N ARG A 68 37.13 -3.73 2.69
CA ARG A 68 37.78 -4.88 2.06
C ARG A 68 36.78 -5.63 1.19
N VAL A 69 37.20 -5.94 -0.04
CA VAL A 69 36.42 -6.73 -0.99
C VAL A 69 37.00 -8.12 -1.13
N VAL A 70 36.17 -9.14 -1.12
CA VAL A 70 36.57 -10.54 -1.32
C VAL A 70 35.56 -11.21 -2.26
N VAL A 71 36.08 -12.01 -3.20
CA VAL A 71 35.26 -12.90 -4.04
C VAL A 71 35.26 -14.28 -3.41
N LYS A 72 34.10 -14.78 -3.04
CA LYS A 72 33.91 -16.10 -2.39
C LYS A 72 32.74 -16.84 -3.01
N ASP A 73 32.63 -18.14 -2.70
CA ASP A 73 31.43 -18.92 -3.03
C ASP A 73 30.21 -18.35 -2.34
N MET A 74 29.08 -18.30 -3.06
CA MET A 74 27.81 -17.76 -2.57
C MET A 74 27.31 -18.53 -1.33
N LEU A 75 27.58 -19.82 -1.24
CA LEU A 75 27.17 -20.70 -0.14
C LEU A 75 27.86 -20.43 1.20
N HIS A 76 28.86 -19.55 1.25
CA HIS A 76 29.43 -19.12 2.54
C HIS A 76 28.50 -18.18 3.35
N GLU A 77 27.37 -17.87 2.83
CA GLU A 77 26.39 -17.03 3.49
C GLU A 77 25.11 -17.82 3.70
N ASP A 78 24.89 -18.37 4.91
CA ASP A 78 23.70 -19.17 5.26
C ASP A 78 22.38 -18.44 4.93
N ALA A 79 22.37 -17.12 5.09
CA ALA A 79 21.21 -16.31 4.76
C ALA A 79 20.94 -16.24 3.25
N LEU A 80 21.97 -16.31 2.40
CA LEU A 80 21.82 -16.35 0.94
C LEU A 80 21.15 -17.63 0.46
N ASP A 81 21.45 -18.78 1.05
CA ASP A 81 20.84 -20.05 0.69
C ASP A 81 19.31 -19.98 0.76
N GLU A 82 18.79 -19.36 1.80
CA GLU A 82 17.35 -19.15 1.97
C GLU A 82 16.75 -18.20 0.92
N PHE A 83 17.45 -17.12 0.56
CA PHE A 83 16.98 -16.12 -0.40
C PHE A 83 17.20 -16.51 -1.85
N ILE A 84 18.19 -17.32 -2.13
CA ILE A 84 18.42 -17.89 -3.46
C ILE A 84 17.45 -19.03 -3.75
N GLY A 85 16.82 -19.60 -2.72
CA GLY A 85 15.75 -20.61 -2.86
C GLY A 85 16.25 -22.06 -2.88
N GLY A 86 17.31 -22.35 -2.10
CA GLY A 86 17.83 -23.70 -1.91
C GLY A 86 18.59 -24.28 -3.11
N ASP A 87 18.95 -25.55 -3.00
CA ASP A 87 19.81 -26.26 -3.95
C ASP A 87 19.38 -26.19 -5.43
N GLU A 88 18.08 -26.15 -5.71
CA GLU A 88 17.60 -26.13 -7.09
C GLU A 88 17.89 -24.80 -7.78
N ARG A 89 17.86 -23.70 -7.05
CA ARG A 89 18.14 -22.37 -7.62
C ARG A 89 19.64 -22.11 -7.73
N LEU A 90 20.48 -22.74 -6.90
CA LEU A 90 21.92 -22.69 -7.04
C LEU A 90 22.36 -23.17 -8.44
N LYS A 91 21.69 -24.20 -8.99
CA LYS A 91 21.94 -24.70 -10.36
C LYS A 91 21.79 -23.58 -11.41
N GLU A 92 20.90 -22.63 -11.20
CA GLU A 92 20.72 -21.51 -12.11
C GLU A 92 22.00 -20.65 -12.20
N TRP A 93 22.63 -20.36 -11.07
CA TRP A 93 23.89 -19.61 -11.04
C TRP A 93 25.09 -20.43 -11.51
N VAL A 94 25.13 -21.75 -11.26
CA VAL A 94 26.14 -22.65 -11.84
C VAL A 94 26.11 -22.56 -13.37
N VAL A 95 24.91 -22.60 -13.97
CA VAL A 95 24.74 -22.47 -15.42
C VAL A 95 25.18 -21.10 -15.92
N ARG A 96 24.80 -20.02 -15.23
CA ARG A 96 25.13 -18.64 -15.62
C ARG A 96 26.62 -18.34 -15.49
N GLN A 97 27.22 -18.68 -14.38
CA GLN A 97 28.64 -18.42 -14.11
C GLN A 97 29.59 -19.48 -14.67
N LYS A 98 29.06 -20.64 -15.11
CA LYS A 98 29.83 -21.81 -15.61
C LYS A 98 30.91 -22.32 -14.62
N ARG A 99 30.65 -22.17 -13.35
CA ARG A 99 31.53 -22.60 -12.22
C ARG A 99 30.72 -22.65 -10.93
N MET A 100 31.34 -23.03 -9.82
CA MET A 100 30.75 -22.86 -8.50
C MET A 100 30.36 -21.39 -8.33
N PRO A 101 29.10 -21.08 -7.98
CA PRO A 101 28.63 -19.72 -7.93
C PRO A 101 29.37 -18.86 -6.92
N GLN A 102 29.86 -17.73 -7.37
CA GLN A 102 30.61 -16.77 -6.59
C GLN A 102 29.85 -15.46 -6.46
N ALA A 103 30.17 -14.70 -5.42
CA ALA A 103 29.70 -13.34 -5.20
C ALA A 103 30.84 -12.44 -4.70
N ILE A 104 30.66 -11.15 -4.88
CA ILE A 104 31.52 -10.09 -4.36
C ILE A 104 31.00 -9.72 -2.97
N PHE A 105 31.83 -9.92 -1.93
CA PHE A 105 31.50 -9.53 -0.56
C PHE A 105 32.27 -8.29 -0.16
N ILE A 106 31.55 -7.27 0.31
CA ILE A 106 32.13 -6.11 0.99
C ILE A 106 32.08 -6.43 2.48
N GLU A 107 33.25 -6.74 3.05
CA GLU A 107 33.35 -7.32 4.39
C GLU A 107 33.20 -6.30 5.53
N ASN A 108 33.68 -5.08 5.33
CA ASN A 108 33.63 -4.00 6.31
C ASN A 108 33.94 -2.64 5.67
N GLY A 109 33.87 -1.58 6.46
CA GLY A 109 34.27 -0.24 6.03
C GLY A 109 33.33 0.37 4.99
N TYR A 110 33.79 1.43 4.38
CA TYR A 110 33.05 2.20 3.35
C TYR A 110 33.70 2.00 1.97
N LEU A 111 32.88 1.81 0.95
CA LEU A 111 33.28 1.84 -0.45
C LEU A 111 32.23 2.57 -1.29
N ASN A 112 32.72 3.36 -2.24
CA ASN A 112 31.92 3.78 -3.38
C ASN A 112 32.16 2.83 -4.59
N THR A 113 31.43 3.05 -5.68
CA THR A 113 31.49 2.17 -6.87
C THR A 113 32.90 2.17 -7.52
N ALA A 114 33.58 3.32 -7.58
CA ALA A 114 34.91 3.42 -8.16
C ALA A 114 35.97 2.72 -7.28
N GLU A 115 35.84 2.79 -5.96
CA GLU A 115 36.70 2.08 -5.01
C GLU A 115 36.48 0.58 -5.07
N LEU A 116 35.25 0.15 -5.25
CA LEU A 116 34.90 -1.26 -5.48
C LEU A 116 35.55 -1.78 -6.77
N ALA A 117 35.47 -1.01 -7.87
CA ALA A 117 36.07 -1.40 -9.15
C ALA A 117 37.59 -1.59 -9.05
N ARG A 118 38.30 -0.71 -8.33
CA ARG A 118 39.76 -0.82 -8.15
C ARG A 118 40.22 -2.07 -7.42
N GLN A 119 39.34 -2.75 -6.68
CA GLN A 119 39.69 -3.97 -5.91
C GLN A 119 39.28 -5.25 -6.66
N LEU A 120 38.73 -5.18 -7.84
CA LEU A 120 38.18 -6.32 -8.57
C LEU A 120 38.75 -6.42 -9.98
N PRO A 121 38.91 -7.65 -10.51
CA PRO A 121 39.22 -7.86 -11.93
C PRO A 121 38.10 -7.35 -12.86
N ASP A 122 38.46 -6.78 -14.01
CA ASP A 122 37.53 -6.21 -14.99
C ASP A 122 36.52 -7.24 -15.52
N ASN A 123 36.85 -8.52 -15.57
CA ASN A 123 35.93 -9.55 -16.00
C ASN A 123 34.81 -9.83 -14.98
N LEU A 124 34.92 -9.34 -13.74
CA LEU A 124 33.93 -9.48 -12.70
C LEU A 124 33.18 -8.16 -12.44
N PHE A 125 33.92 -7.05 -12.48
CA PHE A 125 33.37 -5.73 -12.26
C PHE A 125 34.23 -4.68 -13.02
N ALA A 126 33.67 -4.05 -14.02
CA ALA A 126 34.41 -3.16 -14.91
C ALA A 126 33.75 -1.79 -15.07
N GLU A 127 34.56 -0.75 -15.17
CA GLU A 127 34.13 0.52 -15.74
C GLU A 127 34.17 0.38 -17.27
N THR A 128 32.98 0.32 -17.91
CA THR A 128 32.84 0.10 -19.35
C THR A 128 32.84 1.40 -20.16
N GLU A 129 32.44 2.48 -19.54
CA GLU A 129 32.45 3.87 -20.02
C GLU A 129 32.65 4.78 -18.81
N PRO A 130 33.10 6.03 -18.99
CA PRO A 130 33.32 6.93 -17.85
C PRO A 130 32.09 7.05 -16.94
N GLY A 131 32.23 6.55 -15.69
CA GLY A 131 31.18 6.50 -14.68
C GLY A 131 30.11 5.41 -14.89
N VAL A 132 30.27 4.51 -15.87
CA VAL A 132 29.37 3.39 -16.10
C VAL A 132 30.06 2.09 -15.73
N TYR A 133 29.54 1.39 -14.76
CA TYR A 133 30.10 0.16 -14.23
C TYR A 133 29.18 -1.03 -14.56
N LEU A 134 29.80 -2.19 -14.86
CA LEU A 134 29.09 -3.43 -15.12
C LEU A 134 29.54 -4.50 -14.11
N ALA A 135 28.59 -4.95 -13.28
CA ALA A 135 28.78 -6.07 -12.36
C ALA A 135 28.33 -7.38 -13.00
N ARG A 136 29.19 -8.38 -12.98
CA ARG A 136 28.91 -9.76 -13.47
C ARG A 136 28.78 -10.79 -12.36
N LEU A 137 28.93 -10.40 -11.10
CA LEU A 137 28.64 -11.21 -9.93
C LEU A 137 27.65 -10.49 -9.02
N PRO A 138 26.90 -11.23 -8.19
CA PRO A 138 26.17 -10.63 -7.08
C PRO A 138 27.09 -9.83 -6.16
N ILE A 139 26.61 -8.69 -5.65
CA ILE A 139 27.32 -7.86 -4.69
C ILE A 139 26.58 -7.91 -3.35
N ILE A 140 27.30 -8.31 -2.31
CA ILE A 140 26.76 -8.49 -0.96
C ILE A 140 27.47 -7.57 0.01
N VAL A 141 26.73 -6.65 0.60
CA VAL A 141 27.23 -5.73 1.64
C VAL A 141 27.02 -6.39 2.99
N ARG A 142 28.13 -6.75 3.67
CA ARG A 142 28.11 -7.46 4.96
C ARG A 142 27.80 -6.55 6.15
N PRO A 143 27.42 -7.10 7.32
CA PRO A 143 27.30 -6.33 8.55
C PRO A 143 28.56 -5.51 8.85
N GLY A 144 28.36 -4.22 9.13
CA GLY A 144 29.47 -3.29 9.36
C GLY A 144 30.11 -2.69 8.11
N ALA A 145 29.67 -3.13 6.92
CA ALA A 145 30.06 -2.52 5.64
C ALA A 145 29.05 -1.50 5.16
N THR A 146 29.52 -0.56 4.36
CA THR A 146 28.71 0.42 3.64
C THR A 146 29.08 0.44 2.17
N LEU A 147 28.12 0.26 1.28
CA LEU A 147 28.26 0.56 -0.15
C LEU A 147 27.49 1.83 -0.48
N HIS A 148 28.18 2.77 -1.10
CA HIS A 148 27.60 4.01 -1.61
C HIS A 148 27.72 4.07 -3.14
N ILE A 149 26.63 3.87 -3.85
CA ILE A 149 26.52 4.09 -5.28
C ILE A 149 26.16 5.57 -5.44
N ASP A 150 27.16 6.40 -5.62
CA ASP A 150 27.08 7.87 -5.56
C ASP A 150 26.94 8.52 -6.94
N ARG A 151 26.87 9.86 -6.97
CA ARG A 151 26.71 10.66 -8.20
C ARG A 151 27.89 10.53 -9.19
N ALA A 152 29.07 10.11 -8.74
CA ALA A 152 30.18 9.86 -9.65
C ALA A 152 29.91 8.61 -10.50
N THR A 153 29.05 7.73 -10.02
CA THR A 153 28.53 6.60 -10.77
C THR A 153 27.35 7.06 -11.60
N ARG A 154 27.56 7.30 -12.88
CA ARG A 154 26.48 7.67 -13.82
C ARG A 154 25.48 6.52 -13.94
N GLU A 155 25.97 5.26 -14.03
CA GLU A 155 25.13 4.07 -14.06
C GLU A 155 25.89 2.83 -13.51
N LEU A 156 25.22 2.05 -12.65
CA LEU A 156 25.63 0.69 -12.30
C LEU A 156 24.72 -0.30 -13.05
N ARG A 157 25.32 -1.08 -13.93
CA ARG A 157 24.65 -2.14 -14.71
C ARG A 157 24.87 -3.49 -14.02
N LEU A 158 23.79 -4.24 -13.80
CA LEU A 158 23.83 -5.60 -13.26
C LEU A 158 23.57 -6.58 -14.41
N SER A 159 24.52 -7.45 -14.69
CA SER A 159 24.43 -8.42 -15.79
C SER A 159 23.32 -9.45 -15.54
N GLN A 160 22.34 -9.51 -16.44
CA GLN A 160 21.29 -10.54 -16.44
C GLN A 160 21.89 -11.91 -16.79
N GLU A 161 22.74 -11.97 -17.81
CA GLU A 161 23.34 -13.22 -18.28
C GLU A 161 24.22 -13.88 -17.23
N ALA A 162 25.01 -13.10 -16.51
CA ALA A 162 25.90 -13.60 -15.47
C ALA A 162 25.22 -13.82 -14.10
N GLY A 163 23.96 -13.38 -13.95
CA GLY A 163 23.22 -13.59 -12.71
C GLY A 163 23.57 -12.61 -11.59
N ALA A 164 23.90 -11.36 -11.92
CA ALA A 164 24.22 -10.35 -10.93
C ALA A 164 22.96 -9.85 -10.20
N PHE A 165 23.07 -9.54 -8.91
CA PHE A 165 22.04 -8.88 -8.09
C PHE A 165 22.70 -8.17 -6.89
N LEU A 166 21.93 -7.37 -6.15
CA LEU A 166 22.42 -6.64 -4.99
C LEU A 166 21.79 -7.17 -3.70
N VAL A 167 22.61 -7.38 -2.68
CA VAL A 167 22.16 -7.70 -1.32
C VAL A 167 22.75 -6.70 -0.33
N ASN A 168 21.88 -6.10 0.46
CA ASN A 168 22.28 -5.27 1.59
C ASN A 168 22.06 -6.04 2.91
N ASP A 169 23.11 -6.49 3.54
CA ASP A 169 23.14 -7.00 4.92
C ASP A 169 23.88 -6.03 5.88
N GLY A 170 24.19 -4.84 5.40
CA GLY A 170 24.86 -3.77 6.12
C GLY A 170 24.14 -2.45 5.95
N ARG A 171 24.80 -1.50 5.29
CA ARG A 171 24.23 -0.20 4.91
C ARG A 171 24.45 0.06 3.42
N MET A 172 23.40 0.50 2.73
CA MET A 172 23.51 0.84 1.32
C MET A 172 22.87 2.21 1.03
N PHE A 173 23.62 3.02 0.32
CA PHE A 173 23.18 4.33 -0.17
C PHE A 173 23.26 4.33 -1.70
N ILE A 174 22.17 4.75 -2.35
CA ILE A 174 22.06 4.93 -3.81
C ILE A 174 21.60 6.36 -4.04
N THR A 175 22.53 7.26 -4.45
CA THR A 175 22.26 8.69 -4.46
C THR A 175 22.66 9.35 -5.78
N GLY A 176 21.68 9.95 -6.47
CA GLY A 176 21.91 10.72 -7.69
C GLY A 176 22.45 9.90 -8.86
N THR A 177 22.06 8.65 -8.99
CA THR A 177 22.60 7.68 -9.93
C THR A 177 21.51 6.84 -10.61
N ARG A 178 21.93 5.98 -11.54
CA ARG A 178 21.07 4.95 -12.14
C ARG A 178 21.60 3.56 -11.79
N VAL A 179 20.70 2.65 -11.45
CA VAL A 179 21.02 1.21 -11.30
C VAL A 179 20.08 0.41 -12.20
N THR A 180 20.65 -0.37 -13.12
CA THR A 180 19.89 -1.01 -14.21
C THR A 180 20.19 -2.51 -14.28
N ALA A 181 19.17 -3.35 -14.37
CA ALA A 181 19.33 -4.70 -14.87
C ALA A 181 19.66 -4.65 -16.37
N TRP A 182 20.74 -5.31 -16.78
CA TRP A 182 21.34 -5.11 -18.09
C TRP A 182 21.50 -6.43 -18.88
N ARG A 183 21.04 -6.45 -20.11
CA ARG A 183 21.34 -7.50 -21.07
C ARG A 183 22.60 -7.15 -21.83
N GLU A 184 23.71 -7.79 -21.48
CA GLU A 184 25.03 -7.53 -22.09
C GLU A 184 25.04 -7.81 -23.58
N LYS A 185 24.43 -8.93 -24.00
CA LYS A 185 24.38 -9.34 -25.41
C LYS A 185 23.60 -8.39 -26.30
N GLU A 186 22.58 -7.74 -25.75
CA GLU A 186 21.72 -6.83 -26.47
C GLU A 186 22.15 -5.37 -26.33
N GLY A 187 22.98 -5.05 -25.33
CA GLY A 187 23.36 -3.68 -25.00
C GLY A 187 22.18 -2.81 -24.52
N THR A 188 21.20 -3.41 -23.83
CA THR A 188 19.96 -2.73 -23.40
C THR A 188 19.59 -3.07 -21.97
N PRO A 189 18.76 -2.25 -21.29
CA PRO A 189 18.10 -2.65 -20.07
C PRO A 189 17.36 -3.97 -20.23
N ALA A 190 17.32 -4.78 -19.17
CA ALA A 190 16.62 -6.07 -19.15
C ALA A 190 15.09 -5.88 -19.06
N PHE A 191 14.49 -5.18 -20.01
CA PHE A 191 13.04 -4.97 -20.07
C PHE A 191 12.28 -6.28 -19.93
N TRP A 192 11.15 -6.21 -19.22
CA TRP A 192 10.32 -7.37 -18.97
C TRP A 192 9.79 -8.03 -20.28
N ARG A 193 9.96 -9.32 -20.36
CA ARG A 193 9.43 -10.17 -21.45
C ARG A 193 8.57 -11.29 -20.92
N ASP A 194 9.07 -11.98 -19.90
CA ASP A 194 8.40 -13.11 -19.26
C ASP A 194 8.58 -13.06 -17.73
N GLY A 195 7.58 -13.55 -16.99
CA GLY A 195 7.62 -13.55 -15.53
C GLY A 195 8.64 -14.48 -14.92
N LYS A 196 9.01 -15.55 -15.61
CA LYS A 196 9.99 -16.55 -15.13
C LYS A 196 11.41 -16.24 -15.57
N GLU A 197 11.60 -15.32 -16.51
CA GLU A 197 12.92 -14.89 -16.95
C GLU A 197 13.62 -14.19 -15.80
N PHE A 198 14.79 -14.69 -15.39
CA PHE A 198 15.63 -14.05 -14.39
C PHE A 198 15.93 -12.59 -14.78
N ARG A 199 15.72 -11.68 -13.85
CA ARG A 199 16.22 -10.32 -13.94
C ARG A 199 16.93 -9.98 -12.62
N PRO A 200 18.05 -9.24 -12.65
CA PRO A 200 18.66 -8.68 -11.45
C PRO A 200 17.66 -8.06 -10.50
N TYR A 201 17.94 -8.12 -9.22
CA TYR A 201 17.08 -7.58 -8.16
C TYR A 201 17.90 -7.00 -7.02
N PHE A 202 17.24 -6.27 -6.16
CA PHE A 202 17.78 -5.74 -4.91
C PHE A 202 17.06 -6.38 -3.72
N LEU A 203 17.83 -6.80 -2.72
CA LEU A 203 17.31 -7.32 -1.49
C LEU A 203 18.09 -6.76 -0.30
N ALA A 204 17.38 -6.10 0.64
CA ALA A 204 17.90 -5.79 1.96
C ALA A 204 17.19 -6.64 3.00
N TRP A 205 17.85 -7.09 4.04
CA TRP A 205 17.23 -7.88 5.10
C TRP A 205 17.48 -7.37 6.53
N GLY A 206 17.14 -8.16 7.53
CA GLY A 206 17.05 -7.73 8.92
C GLY A 206 18.24 -6.95 9.44
N GLY A 207 17.96 -5.92 10.21
CA GLY A 207 18.96 -5.04 10.83
C GLY A 207 19.65 -4.07 9.87
N THR A 208 19.18 -3.95 8.63
CA THR A 208 19.79 -3.10 7.61
C THR A 208 19.13 -1.74 7.47
N GLU A 209 19.90 -0.80 6.96
CA GLU A 209 19.43 0.51 6.54
C GLU A 209 19.69 0.69 5.05
N THR A 210 18.65 1.05 4.31
CA THR A 210 18.72 1.26 2.86
C THR A 210 18.22 2.65 2.49
N TYR A 211 18.99 3.42 1.76
CA TYR A 211 18.64 4.77 1.35
C TYR A 211 18.78 4.94 -0.16
N VAL A 212 17.70 5.33 -0.82
CA VAL A 212 17.68 5.64 -2.26
C VAL A 212 17.17 7.07 -2.43
N VAL A 213 17.96 7.93 -3.08
CA VAL A 213 17.62 9.35 -3.23
C VAL A 213 18.00 9.85 -4.62
N ASP A 214 17.10 10.61 -5.26
CA ASP A 214 17.31 11.25 -6.55
C ASP A 214 17.87 10.29 -7.63
N SER A 215 17.42 9.05 -7.62
CA SER A 215 18.01 7.96 -8.40
C SER A 215 17.00 7.27 -9.31
N VAL A 216 17.50 6.46 -10.25
CA VAL A 216 16.67 5.64 -11.15
C VAL A 216 17.01 4.17 -10.96
N ILE A 217 16.03 3.35 -10.62
CA ILE A 217 16.14 1.89 -10.54
C ILE A 217 15.31 1.30 -11.68
N GLN A 218 15.91 0.46 -12.51
CA GLN A 218 15.25 0.05 -13.73
C GLN A 218 15.35 -1.46 -14.01
N SER A 219 14.22 -2.05 -14.41
CA SER A 219 14.06 -3.40 -14.96
C SER A 219 14.41 -4.53 -13.99
N PHE A 220 14.24 -4.31 -12.68
CA PHE A 220 14.56 -5.30 -11.65
C PHE A 220 13.43 -6.27 -11.38
N GLY A 221 13.83 -7.51 -11.02
CA GLY A 221 12.97 -8.52 -10.44
C GLY A 221 12.18 -9.37 -11.42
N TYR A 222 11.77 -10.54 -10.94
CA TYR A 222 11.01 -11.54 -11.68
C TYR A 222 10.14 -12.37 -10.72
N ASP A 223 9.33 -13.30 -11.26
CA ASP A 223 8.40 -14.12 -10.49
C ASP A 223 9.12 -15.24 -9.72
N ALA A 224 9.87 -14.83 -8.70
CA ALA A 224 10.51 -15.73 -7.77
C ALA A 224 10.55 -15.13 -6.37
N SER A 225 10.39 -15.97 -5.34
CA SER A 225 10.38 -15.54 -3.95
C SER A 225 11.63 -14.72 -3.62
N LYS A 226 11.42 -13.57 -2.96
CA LYS A 226 12.44 -12.59 -2.55
C LYS A 226 13.18 -11.89 -3.71
N ALA A 227 12.93 -12.24 -4.96
CA ALA A 227 13.51 -11.61 -6.16
C ALA A 227 12.55 -10.62 -6.84
N TYR A 228 11.64 -10.00 -6.07
CA TYR A 228 10.51 -9.23 -6.59
C TYR A 228 10.87 -7.87 -7.23
N GLY A 229 12.09 -7.39 -7.10
CA GLY A 229 12.51 -6.09 -7.65
C GLY A 229 13.36 -5.32 -6.68
N PHE A 230 12.81 -4.27 -6.04
CA PHE A 230 13.47 -3.56 -4.95
C PHE A 230 12.79 -3.94 -3.63
N SER A 231 13.47 -4.76 -2.81
CA SER A 231 12.88 -5.39 -1.63
C SER A 231 13.62 -5.05 -0.34
N ILE A 232 12.88 -4.66 0.70
CA ILE A 232 13.36 -4.50 2.09
C ILE A 232 12.61 -5.54 2.93
N SER A 233 13.30 -6.62 3.32
CA SER A 233 12.65 -7.79 3.91
C SER A 233 13.33 -8.26 5.18
N GLN A 234 12.57 -8.63 6.21
CA GLN A 234 13.11 -9.42 7.31
C GLN A 234 13.50 -10.82 6.79
N TYR A 235 14.38 -11.50 7.51
CA TYR A 235 14.63 -12.92 7.29
C TYR A 235 13.33 -13.73 7.37
N SER A 236 13.32 -14.91 6.78
CA SER A 236 12.17 -15.80 6.92
C SER A 236 11.90 -16.15 8.39
N PRO A 237 10.69 -16.65 8.71
CA PRO A 237 10.35 -17.13 10.07
C PRO A 237 11.30 -18.19 10.62
N SER A 238 11.95 -18.99 9.77
CA SER A 238 12.91 -20.01 10.19
C SER A 238 14.28 -19.44 10.54
N MET A 239 14.69 -18.35 9.91
CA MET A 239 16.01 -17.72 10.09
C MET A 239 15.98 -16.55 11.07
N ALA A 240 14.91 -15.76 11.11
CA ALA A 240 14.84 -14.57 11.96
C ALA A 240 15.18 -14.83 13.44
N PRO A 241 14.73 -15.93 14.09
CA PRO A 241 15.11 -16.26 15.47
C PRO A 241 16.59 -16.57 15.63
N LYS A 242 17.24 -17.13 14.62
CA LYS A 242 18.68 -17.46 14.62
C LYS A 242 19.52 -16.19 14.46
N MET A 243 19.12 -15.32 13.55
CA MET A 243 19.86 -14.09 13.23
C MET A 243 19.69 -13.02 14.32
N ARG A 244 18.57 -12.98 15.02
CA ARG A 244 18.26 -12.03 16.13
C ARG A 244 18.51 -10.57 15.77
N ARG A 245 18.16 -10.16 14.55
CA ARG A 245 18.34 -8.78 14.09
C ARG A 245 17.04 -8.00 14.12
N ALA A 246 17.14 -6.70 14.30
CA ALA A 246 16.00 -5.80 14.22
C ALA A 246 15.31 -5.91 12.84
N ARG A 247 14.09 -5.40 12.73
CA ARG A 247 13.42 -5.27 11.45
C ARG A 247 14.16 -4.27 10.56
N PRO A 248 14.23 -4.53 9.24
CA PRO A 248 14.90 -3.61 8.32
C PRO A 248 14.11 -2.31 8.17
N THR A 249 14.83 -1.24 7.85
CA THR A 249 14.25 0.07 7.57
C THR A 249 14.95 0.74 6.39
N GLY A 250 14.38 1.84 5.90
CA GLY A 250 14.98 2.60 4.81
C GLY A 250 14.14 3.76 4.32
N TRP A 251 14.76 4.67 3.57
CA TRP A 251 14.08 5.77 2.92
C TRP A 251 14.31 5.72 1.41
N LEU A 252 13.23 5.80 0.65
CA LEU A 252 13.23 5.91 -0.80
C LEU A 252 12.62 7.29 -1.13
N LEU A 253 13.46 8.21 -1.62
CA LEU A 253 13.10 9.62 -1.78
C LEU A 253 13.36 10.09 -3.22
N ASN A 254 12.40 10.79 -3.82
CA ASN A 254 12.52 11.51 -5.10
C ASN A 254 13.13 10.65 -6.23
N SER A 255 12.84 9.37 -6.27
CA SER A 255 13.47 8.42 -7.19
C SER A 255 12.47 7.81 -8.15
N ARG A 256 12.95 7.19 -9.24
CA ARG A 256 12.11 6.55 -10.24
C ARG A 256 12.36 5.04 -10.27
N PHE A 257 11.29 4.26 -10.26
CA PHE A 257 11.29 2.80 -10.32
C PHE A 257 10.53 2.37 -11.58
N ILE A 258 11.28 1.93 -12.60
CA ILE A 258 10.78 1.75 -13.97
C ILE A 258 10.85 0.29 -14.38
N ASP A 259 9.74 -0.27 -14.93
CA ASP A 259 9.70 -1.64 -15.46
C ASP A 259 10.16 -2.71 -14.46
N MET A 260 9.87 -2.51 -13.17
CA MET A 260 10.16 -3.44 -12.10
C MET A 260 9.13 -4.57 -12.06
N TRP A 261 9.49 -5.78 -11.57
CA TRP A 261 8.48 -6.80 -11.29
C TRP A 261 7.52 -6.30 -10.20
N TYR A 262 8.05 -5.87 -9.03
CA TYR A 262 7.41 -4.97 -8.06
C TYR A 262 8.29 -3.72 -7.95
N GLY A 263 7.72 -2.56 -8.08
CA GLY A 263 8.48 -1.32 -7.94
C GLY A 263 9.15 -1.22 -6.57
N PHE A 264 8.38 -1.49 -5.53
CA PHE A 264 8.85 -1.64 -4.15
C PHE A 264 8.11 -2.78 -3.47
N TYR A 265 8.82 -3.57 -2.66
CA TYR A 265 8.27 -4.60 -1.78
C TYR A 265 8.91 -4.52 -0.40
N CYS A 266 8.15 -4.72 0.66
CA CYS A 266 8.74 -4.99 1.97
C CYS A 266 8.00 -6.10 2.72
N TYR A 267 8.70 -6.73 3.66
CA TYR A 267 8.23 -7.84 4.48
C TYR A 267 8.75 -7.65 5.90
N GLU A 268 7.85 -7.57 6.89
CA GLU A 268 8.18 -7.32 8.29
C GLU A 268 9.19 -6.17 8.49
N ALA A 269 8.96 -5.06 7.77
CA ALA A 269 9.78 -3.86 7.86
C ALA A 269 9.08 -2.80 8.73
N ASP A 270 9.86 -2.03 9.46
CA ASP A 270 9.36 -0.95 10.32
C ASP A 270 9.89 0.42 9.86
N ASP A 271 9.07 1.45 10.00
CA ASP A 271 9.47 2.85 9.83
C ASP A 271 10.09 3.17 8.45
N VAL A 272 9.64 2.46 7.40
CA VAL A 272 10.09 2.72 6.02
C VAL A 272 9.38 3.96 5.47
N VAL A 273 10.15 4.84 4.82
CA VAL A 273 9.65 6.05 4.18
C VAL A 273 9.80 5.95 2.66
N ILE A 274 8.68 6.07 1.96
CA ILE A 274 8.57 6.04 0.49
C ILE A 274 7.92 7.35 0.09
N ARG A 275 8.75 8.34 -0.36
CA ARG A 275 8.26 9.69 -0.57
C ARG A 275 8.75 10.31 -1.88
N GLY A 276 7.83 10.95 -2.61
CA GLY A 276 8.15 11.72 -3.81
C GLY A 276 8.66 10.89 -4.99
N ASN A 277 8.42 9.59 -5.00
CA ASN A 277 8.91 8.70 -6.03
C ASN A 277 7.92 8.52 -7.17
N THR A 278 8.42 8.12 -8.33
CA THR A 278 7.62 7.70 -9.48
C THR A 278 7.79 6.20 -9.71
N TYR A 279 6.68 5.47 -9.74
CA TYR A 279 6.60 4.05 -10.04
C TYR A 279 5.87 3.88 -11.37
N GLU A 280 6.64 3.67 -12.45
CA GLU A 280 6.08 3.69 -13.80
C GLU A 280 6.21 2.36 -14.53
N HIS A 281 5.11 1.90 -15.14
CA HIS A 281 5.04 0.71 -15.99
C HIS A 281 5.56 -0.57 -15.31
N ASN A 282 5.45 -0.65 -13.98
CA ASN A 282 5.83 -1.83 -13.22
C ASN A 282 4.91 -3.00 -13.57
N ILE A 283 5.38 -4.23 -13.38
CA ILE A 283 4.70 -5.39 -13.96
C ILE A 283 3.52 -5.82 -13.09
N VAL A 284 3.74 -6.02 -11.79
CA VAL A 284 2.69 -6.54 -10.90
C VAL A 284 2.15 -5.43 -10.00
N TYR A 285 3.01 -4.77 -9.23
CA TYR A 285 2.64 -3.67 -8.35
C TYR A 285 3.62 -2.50 -8.47
N GLY A 286 3.12 -1.28 -8.28
CA GLY A 286 3.99 -0.13 -8.08
C GLY A 286 4.66 -0.17 -6.71
N ILE A 287 3.86 -0.14 -5.65
CA ILE A 287 4.31 -0.19 -4.24
C ILE A 287 3.54 -1.30 -3.55
N ASP A 288 4.23 -2.25 -2.90
CA ASP A 288 3.64 -3.41 -2.21
C ASP A 288 4.31 -3.71 -0.85
N PRO A 289 4.05 -2.92 0.19
CA PRO A 289 4.29 -3.35 1.57
C PRO A 289 3.46 -4.56 1.95
N HIS A 290 4.08 -5.51 2.62
CA HIS A 290 3.49 -6.81 2.87
C HIS A 290 3.81 -7.32 4.28
N ASP A 291 3.06 -8.30 4.75
CA ASP A 291 3.22 -9.10 5.96
C ASP A 291 3.77 -8.33 7.18
N ARG A 292 2.90 -7.88 8.06
CA ARG A 292 3.25 -7.34 9.39
C ARG A 292 4.25 -6.16 9.40
N SER A 293 4.39 -5.47 8.26
CA SER A 293 5.12 -4.20 8.21
C SER A 293 4.29 -3.09 8.87
N ARG A 294 4.93 -2.10 9.49
CA ARG A 294 4.19 -1.09 10.25
C ARG A 294 4.90 0.26 10.32
N ARG A 295 4.11 1.29 10.64
CA ARG A 295 4.55 2.69 10.72
C ARG A 295 5.25 3.17 9.46
N LEU A 296 4.68 2.75 8.32
CA LEU A 296 5.18 3.15 7.01
C LEU A 296 4.64 4.53 6.64
N ILE A 297 5.45 5.33 5.97
CA ILE A 297 5.04 6.57 5.34
C ILE A 297 5.14 6.41 3.84
N ILE A 298 3.99 6.33 3.16
CA ILE A 298 3.89 6.26 1.70
C ILE A 298 3.28 7.59 1.26
N ALA A 299 4.10 8.56 0.87
CA ALA A 299 3.68 9.93 0.69
C ALA A 299 4.17 10.57 -0.62
N GLU A 300 3.30 11.37 -1.26
CA GLU A 300 3.69 12.19 -2.41
C GLU A 300 4.24 11.37 -3.60
N ASN A 301 3.87 10.10 -3.72
CA ASN A 301 4.32 9.24 -4.83
C ASN A 301 3.34 9.26 -6.00
N GLU A 302 3.86 8.99 -7.19
CA GLU A 302 3.05 8.72 -8.37
C GLU A 302 3.25 7.26 -8.83
N ALA A 303 2.16 6.47 -8.90
CA ALA A 303 2.18 5.07 -9.36
C ALA A 303 1.22 4.90 -10.54
N PHE A 304 1.77 4.57 -11.73
CA PHE A 304 0.95 4.48 -12.93
C PHE A 304 1.41 3.43 -13.95
N GLY A 305 0.46 3.02 -14.76
CA GLY A 305 0.72 2.09 -15.86
C GLY A 305 1.13 0.70 -15.41
N THR A 306 0.80 0.29 -14.18
CA THR A 306 1.04 -1.06 -13.69
C THR A 306 0.32 -2.07 -14.57
N ARG A 307 1.06 -3.06 -15.09
CA ARG A 307 0.60 -3.89 -16.23
C ARG A 307 -0.32 -5.04 -15.85
N LYS A 308 -0.24 -5.56 -14.61
CA LYS A 308 -1.00 -6.75 -14.19
C LYS A 308 -1.96 -6.49 -13.04
N LYS A 309 -1.60 -5.66 -12.04
CA LYS A 309 -2.40 -5.48 -10.83
C LYS A 309 -2.51 -4.00 -10.41
N HIS A 310 -2.21 -3.69 -9.14
CA HIS A 310 -2.53 -2.42 -8.49
C HIS A 310 -1.36 -1.42 -8.56
N GLY A 311 -1.69 -0.12 -8.48
CA GLY A 311 -0.67 0.91 -8.33
C GLY A 311 0.02 0.85 -6.98
N ILE A 312 -0.75 0.96 -5.90
CA ILE A 312 -0.30 0.87 -4.51
C ILE A 312 -1.15 -0.18 -3.80
N ILE A 313 -0.52 -1.10 -3.09
CA ILE A 313 -1.20 -2.06 -2.23
C ILE A 313 -0.44 -2.19 -0.92
N ILE A 314 -1.14 -2.29 0.20
CA ILE A 314 -0.60 -2.77 1.47
C ILE A 314 -1.36 -4.04 1.83
N SER A 315 -0.66 -5.10 2.21
CA SER A 315 -1.25 -6.44 2.30
C SER A 315 -0.74 -7.23 3.49
N ARG A 316 -1.64 -7.97 4.15
CA ARG A 316 -1.36 -8.87 5.26
C ARG A 316 -0.77 -8.16 6.48
N GLU A 317 -1.63 -7.58 7.30
CA GLU A 317 -1.28 -6.96 8.58
C GLU A 317 -0.27 -5.80 8.45
N VAL A 318 -0.38 -5.00 7.39
CA VAL A 318 0.35 -3.72 7.32
C VAL A 318 -0.43 -2.68 8.10
N ASN A 319 0.09 -2.27 9.25
CA ASN A 319 -0.65 -1.52 10.24
C ASN A 319 -0.02 -0.17 10.59
N ASP A 320 -0.84 0.70 11.19
CA ASP A 320 -0.41 1.97 11.78
C ASP A 320 0.39 2.85 10.80
N SER A 321 -0.02 2.87 9.52
CA SER A 321 0.73 3.47 8.42
C SER A 321 -0.05 4.61 7.75
N TRP A 322 0.67 5.48 7.04
CA TRP A 322 0.10 6.62 6.33
C TRP A 322 0.31 6.47 4.82
N ILE A 323 -0.79 6.49 4.07
CA ILE A 323 -0.80 6.52 2.60
C ILE A 323 -1.40 7.88 2.23
N ILE A 324 -0.55 8.88 1.97
CA ILE A 324 -0.98 10.27 1.90
C ILE A 324 -0.44 11.02 0.68
N ASN A 325 -1.27 11.89 0.08
CA ASN A 325 -0.89 12.74 -1.05
C ASN A 325 -0.33 11.97 -2.26
N ASN A 326 -0.67 10.70 -2.46
CA ASN A 326 -0.21 9.93 -3.61
C ASN A 326 -1.15 10.10 -4.81
N ARG A 327 -0.62 9.93 -6.01
CA ARG A 327 -1.37 9.82 -7.27
C ARG A 327 -1.23 8.41 -7.81
N SER A 328 -2.35 7.70 -7.98
CA SER A 328 -2.33 6.32 -8.51
C SER A 328 -3.33 6.17 -9.65
N HIS A 329 -2.85 5.94 -10.88
CA HIS A 329 -3.69 6.05 -12.08
C HIS A 329 -3.24 5.16 -13.24
N HIS A 330 -4.18 4.90 -14.17
CA HIS A 330 -3.95 4.08 -15.36
C HIS A 330 -3.36 2.70 -15.03
N ASN A 331 -3.69 2.14 -13.87
CA ASN A 331 -3.26 0.81 -13.47
C ASN A 331 -4.25 -0.25 -13.95
N GLN A 332 -3.79 -1.46 -14.18
CA GLN A 332 -4.62 -2.57 -14.68
C GLN A 332 -5.74 -2.97 -13.71
N LEU A 333 -5.53 -2.79 -12.40
CA LEU A 333 -6.56 -2.97 -11.39
C LEU A 333 -6.78 -1.66 -10.59
N SER A 334 -6.94 -1.74 -9.28
CA SER A 334 -7.26 -0.58 -8.44
C SER A 334 -6.06 0.35 -8.24
N GLY A 335 -6.34 1.62 -7.97
CA GLY A 335 -5.34 2.62 -7.65
C GLY A 335 -4.63 2.34 -6.33
N ILE A 336 -5.39 2.27 -5.23
CA ILE A 336 -4.89 1.98 -3.88
C ILE A 336 -5.68 0.82 -3.28
N VAL A 337 -4.99 -0.12 -2.63
CA VAL A 337 -5.61 -1.29 -1.97
C VAL A 337 -5.07 -1.48 -0.57
N LEU A 338 -5.96 -1.73 0.38
CA LEU A 338 -5.67 -2.25 1.70
C LEU A 338 -6.24 -3.67 1.75
N ASP A 339 -5.40 -4.67 2.04
CA ASP A 339 -5.77 -6.07 1.92
C ASP A 339 -5.37 -6.88 3.18
N ARG A 340 -6.20 -7.85 3.55
CA ARG A 340 -5.90 -8.88 4.56
C ARG A 340 -5.40 -8.35 5.89
N SER A 341 -6.34 -7.91 6.74
CA SER A 341 -6.07 -7.49 8.11
C SER A 341 -5.09 -6.32 8.25
N SER A 342 -4.98 -5.47 7.21
CA SER A 342 -4.25 -4.21 7.28
C SER A 342 -5.10 -3.17 8.00
N VAL A 343 -4.75 -2.81 9.23
CA VAL A 343 -5.60 -2.04 10.14
C VAL A 343 -4.95 -0.73 10.63
N ASN A 344 -5.77 0.18 11.14
CA ASN A 344 -5.34 1.45 11.72
C ASN A 344 -4.52 2.34 10.77
N ASN A 345 -4.76 2.24 9.47
CA ASN A 345 -4.05 3.05 8.49
C ASN A 345 -4.86 4.31 8.16
N VAL A 346 -4.14 5.40 7.88
CA VAL A 346 -4.69 6.65 7.39
C VAL A 346 -4.42 6.75 5.89
N VAL A 347 -5.50 6.75 5.10
CA VAL A 347 -5.45 6.95 3.65
C VAL A 347 -6.02 8.34 3.38
N ALA A 348 -5.16 9.34 3.13
CA ALA A 348 -5.63 10.72 3.07
C ALA A 348 -5.04 11.53 1.90
N PHE A 349 -5.88 12.40 1.33
CA PHE A 349 -5.48 13.35 0.28
C PHE A 349 -4.91 12.69 -0.99
N ASN A 350 -5.21 11.41 -1.23
CA ASN A 350 -4.74 10.72 -2.43
C ASN A 350 -5.65 11.00 -3.62
N GLU A 351 -5.08 10.95 -4.82
CA GLU A 351 -5.80 10.98 -6.08
C GLU A 351 -5.72 9.62 -6.77
N THR A 352 -6.88 9.02 -7.08
CA THR A 352 -6.96 7.78 -7.85
C THR A 352 -7.87 7.99 -9.06
N TYR A 353 -7.36 7.79 -10.27
CA TYR A 353 -8.15 8.03 -11.47
C TYR A 353 -7.75 7.14 -12.66
N LYS A 354 -8.73 6.88 -13.52
CA LYS A 354 -8.55 6.10 -14.75
C LYS A 354 -7.87 4.73 -14.52
N ASN A 355 -8.11 4.13 -13.36
CA ASN A 355 -7.73 2.75 -13.10
C ASN A 355 -8.77 1.80 -13.71
N LEU A 356 -8.34 0.64 -14.24
CA LEU A 356 -9.25 -0.31 -14.88
C LEU A 356 -10.10 -1.13 -13.89
N SER A 357 -9.98 -0.84 -12.59
CA SER A 357 -10.86 -1.36 -11.54
C SER A 357 -11.32 -0.19 -10.64
N ASP A 358 -11.24 -0.36 -9.32
CA ASP A 358 -11.69 0.63 -8.35
C ASP A 358 -10.62 1.72 -8.11
N GLY A 359 -11.02 2.88 -7.62
CA GLY A 359 -10.06 3.88 -7.18
C GLY A 359 -9.33 3.44 -5.91
N ILE A 360 -10.09 3.23 -4.82
CA ILE A 360 -9.57 2.75 -3.54
C ILE A 360 -10.36 1.50 -3.13
N THR A 361 -9.66 0.47 -2.67
CA THR A 361 -10.26 -0.80 -2.27
C THR A 361 -9.79 -1.25 -0.90
N LEU A 362 -10.71 -1.70 -0.04
CA LEU A 362 -10.42 -2.35 1.23
C LEU A 362 -10.97 -3.78 1.19
N TYR A 363 -10.10 -4.75 1.42
CA TYR A 363 -10.45 -6.16 1.52
C TYR A 363 -10.03 -6.68 2.89
N GLU A 364 -11.01 -7.15 3.68
CA GLU A 364 -10.76 -7.73 5.01
C GLU A 364 -9.82 -6.85 5.88
N SER A 365 -9.99 -5.52 5.79
CA SER A 365 -9.10 -4.54 6.41
C SER A 365 -9.94 -3.54 7.23
N PRO A 366 -10.30 -3.89 8.48
CA PRO A 366 -11.11 -3.05 9.35
C PRO A 366 -10.33 -1.86 9.94
N HIS A 367 -11.07 -0.96 10.61
CA HIS A 367 -10.53 0.16 11.40
C HIS A 367 -9.64 1.13 10.63
N ASN A 368 -9.90 1.35 9.35
CA ASN A 368 -9.13 2.28 8.52
C ASN A 368 -9.89 3.59 8.29
N LEU A 369 -9.14 4.68 8.18
CA LEU A 369 -9.66 6.01 7.90
C LEU A 369 -9.30 6.44 6.47
N LEU A 370 -10.31 6.81 5.68
CA LEU A 370 -10.18 7.42 4.36
C LEU A 370 -10.59 8.89 4.46
N TRP A 371 -9.65 9.81 4.32
CA TRP A 371 -9.84 11.23 4.58
C TRP A 371 -9.52 12.08 3.35
N GLN A 372 -10.52 12.82 2.85
CA GLN A 372 -10.37 13.79 1.74
C GLN A 372 -9.62 13.26 0.51
N ASN A 373 -9.84 11.98 0.16
CA ASN A 373 -9.31 11.41 -1.07
C ASN A 373 -10.16 11.83 -2.27
N ARG A 374 -9.56 11.86 -3.44
CA ARG A 374 -10.21 12.11 -4.72
C ARG A 374 -10.14 10.85 -5.58
N SER A 375 -11.27 10.21 -5.84
CA SER A 375 -11.37 9.00 -6.66
C SER A 375 -12.29 9.23 -7.85
N THR A 376 -11.73 9.32 -9.07
CA THR A 376 -12.47 9.80 -10.22
C THR A 376 -12.20 9.00 -11.49
N ASN A 377 -13.25 8.85 -12.33
CA ASN A 377 -13.09 8.22 -13.65
C ASN A 377 -12.47 6.80 -13.61
N ASN A 378 -12.67 6.04 -12.55
CA ASN A 378 -12.24 4.65 -12.50
C ASN A 378 -13.29 3.74 -13.16
N GLU A 379 -12.86 2.63 -13.76
CA GLU A 379 -13.75 1.75 -14.55
C GLU A 379 -14.74 0.95 -13.69
N ARG A 380 -14.60 0.97 -12.35
CA ARG A 380 -15.55 0.34 -11.45
C ARG A 380 -16.02 1.33 -10.37
N HIS A 381 -15.65 1.12 -9.12
CA HIS A 381 -16.12 1.92 -7.99
C HIS A 381 -15.12 3.02 -7.61
N GLY A 382 -15.62 4.11 -7.04
CA GLY A 382 -14.76 5.11 -6.42
C GLY A 382 -14.03 4.53 -5.21
N ILE A 383 -14.79 4.09 -4.20
CA ILE A 383 -14.30 3.35 -3.04
C ILE A 383 -15.07 2.03 -2.94
N ARG A 384 -14.34 0.94 -2.73
CA ARG A 384 -14.92 -0.39 -2.49
C ARG A 384 -14.47 -0.95 -1.14
N VAL A 385 -15.42 -1.42 -0.34
CA VAL A 385 -15.17 -2.02 0.97
C VAL A 385 -15.80 -3.41 1.03
N ARG A 386 -15.00 -4.43 1.31
CA ARG A 386 -15.44 -5.82 1.43
C ARG A 386 -15.00 -6.42 2.77
N ASN A 387 -15.92 -7.07 3.48
CA ASN A 387 -15.61 -7.79 4.72
C ASN A 387 -14.76 -6.97 5.71
N SER A 388 -15.09 -5.70 5.90
CA SER A 388 -14.31 -4.79 6.75
C SER A 388 -15.24 -4.02 7.67
N LEU A 389 -14.96 -4.06 8.96
CA LEU A 389 -15.69 -3.34 9.99
C LEU A 389 -15.05 -1.98 10.28
N ASP A 390 -15.85 -1.05 10.77
CA ASP A 390 -15.44 0.26 11.29
C ASP A 390 -14.55 1.05 10.31
N VAL A 391 -14.91 1.01 9.02
CA VAL A 391 -14.26 1.83 8.00
C VAL A 391 -14.91 3.21 8.00
N SER A 392 -14.09 4.23 8.17
CA SER A 392 -14.53 5.63 8.23
C SER A 392 -14.12 6.41 6.98
N LEU A 393 -15.07 7.04 6.34
CA LEU A 393 -14.90 7.86 5.13
C LEU A 393 -15.29 9.29 5.44
N TYR A 394 -14.38 10.25 5.26
CA TYR A 394 -14.61 11.67 5.58
C TYR A 394 -14.19 12.58 4.44
N GLY A 395 -15.15 13.33 3.91
CA GLY A 395 -14.91 14.40 2.94
C GLY A 395 -14.29 13.95 1.61
N ASN A 396 -14.43 12.69 1.23
CA ASN A 396 -13.90 12.17 -0.03
C ASN A 396 -14.70 12.69 -1.23
N LEU A 397 -14.04 12.94 -2.35
CA LEU A 397 -14.68 13.26 -3.63
C LEU A 397 -14.65 12.05 -4.55
N LEU A 398 -15.83 11.50 -4.84
CA LEU A 398 -16.02 10.32 -5.68
C LEU A 398 -16.84 10.73 -6.92
N ALA A 399 -16.16 10.88 -8.06
CA ALA A 399 -16.81 11.46 -9.22
C ALA A 399 -16.59 10.66 -10.52
N ALA A 400 -17.65 10.53 -11.29
CA ALA A 400 -17.63 9.93 -12.63
C ALA A 400 -17.00 8.53 -12.68
N ASN A 401 -17.03 7.76 -11.59
CA ASN A 401 -16.67 6.36 -11.61
C ASN A 401 -17.76 5.56 -12.34
N LYS A 402 -17.38 4.56 -13.10
CA LYS A 402 -18.29 3.88 -14.04
C LYS A 402 -19.39 3.08 -13.34
N LEU A 403 -19.13 2.60 -12.12
CA LEU A 403 -20.11 1.93 -11.28
C LEU A 403 -20.53 2.84 -10.11
N THR A 404 -20.34 2.40 -8.90
CA THR A 404 -20.82 3.07 -7.69
C THR A 404 -19.77 4.01 -7.11
N GLY A 405 -20.18 5.12 -6.52
CA GLY A 405 -19.28 5.98 -5.76
C GLY A 405 -18.68 5.21 -4.58
N ILE A 406 -19.51 4.74 -3.63
CA ILE A 406 -19.10 3.90 -2.50
C ILE A 406 -19.84 2.57 -2.58
N TYR A 407 -19.08 1.48 -2.60
CA TYR A 407 -19.63 0.11 -2.66
C TYR A 407 -19.15 -0.73 -1.47
N GLY A 408 -20.09 -1.03 -0.55
CA GLY A 408 -19.87 -1.91 0.61
C GLY A 408 -20.51 -3.27 0.41
N HIS A 409 -19.78 -4.37 0.63
CA HIS A 409 -20.38 -5.71 0.48
C HIS A 409 -19.66 -6.79 1.30
N ILE A 410 -20.37 -7.90 1.47
CA ILE A 410 -19.86 -9.13 2.09
C ILE A 410 -19.52 -10.13 0.99
N LYS A 411 -18.45 -10.91 1.20
CA LYS A 411 -18.13 -12.08 0.38
C LYS A 411 -17.66 -13.22 1.28
N ASP A 412 -18.28 -14.38 1.13
CA ASP A 412 -17.79 -15.62 1.75
C ASP A 412 -16.52 -16.08 1.02
N LEU A 413 -15.45 -16.27 1.76
CA LEU A 413 -14.15 -16.69 1.24
C LEU A 413 -13.81 -18.15 1.55
N ARG A 414 -14.69 -18.89 2.26
CA ARG A 414 -14.47 -20.30 2.65
C ARG A 414 -14.30 -21.23 1.46
N GLY A 415 -14.88 -20.92 0.32
CA GLY A 415 -14.74 -21.72 -0.92
C GLY A 415 -13.59 -21.30 -1.83
N THR A 416 -12.65 -20.47 -1.36
CA THR A 416 -11.51 -20.02 -2.14
C THR A 416 -10.24 -20.81 -1.79
N HIS A 417 -9.16 -20.66 -2.55
CA HIS A 417 -7.85 -21.26 -2.25
C HIS A 417 -7.08 -20.51 -1.14
N ARG A 418 -7.76 -19.67 -0.36
CA ARG A 418 -7.16 -18.90 0.74
C ARG A 418 -6.93 -19.81 1.93
N ASP A 419 -5.76 -19.75 2.52
CA ASP A 419 -5.49 -20.34 3.81
C ASP A 419 -6.18 -19.50 4.88
N LEU A 420 -7.23 -20.07 5.51
CA LEU A 420 -8.05 -19.37 6.49
C LEU A 420 -7.46 -19.39 7.91
N GLU A 421 -6.44 -20.21 8.16
CA GLU A 421 -5.69 -20.19 9.41
C GLU A 421 -4.69 -19.04 9.41
N GLU A 422 -3.97 -18.87 8.30
CA GLU A 422 -3.03 -17.74 8.12
C GLU A 422 -3.73 -16.41 7.80
N ASP A 423 -4.80 -16.45 6.99
CA ASP A 423 -5.54 -15.28 6.51
C ASP A 423 -7.03 -15.37 6.88
N PRO A 424 -7.42 -15.27 8.14
CA PRO A 424 -8.83 -15.30 8.56
C PRO A 424 -9.59 -14.11 7.96
N PHE A 425 -10.92 -14.24 7.87
CA PHE A 425 -11.78 -13.14 7.45
C PHE A 425 -13.04 -13.07 8.30
N ASP A 426 -13.57 -11.86 8.45
CA ASP A 426 -14.85 -11.59 9.07
C ASP A 426 -15.85 -11.18 7.97
N PRO A 427 -16.92 -11.98 7.70
CA PRO A 427 -17.89 -11.67 6.67
C PRO A 427 -18.89 -10.58 7.10
N ARG A 428 -18.41 -9.50 7.67
CA ARG A 428 -19.23 -8.35 8.08
C ARG A 428 -18.68 -7.08 7.45
N VAL A 429 -19.56 -6.07 7.29
CA VAL A 429 -19.19 -4.75 6.80
C VAL A 429 -19.88 -3.69 7.64
N SER A 430 -19.14 -2.66 8.07
CA SER A 430 -19.71 -1.45 8.65
C SER A 430 -18.99 -0.21 8.14
N LEU A 431 -19.76 0.85 7.88
CA LEU A 431 -19.25 2.08 7.29
C LEU A 431 -19.78 3.30 8.02
N ARG A 432 -18.93 4.29 8.20
CA ARG A 432 -19.29 5.67 8.54
C ARG A 432 -18.90 6.57 7.39
N ILE A 433 -19.85 7.32 6.84
CA ILE A 433 -19.66 8.15 5.65
C ILE A 433 -20.11 9.56 5.99
N VAL A 434 -19.19 10.50 6.07
CA VAL A 434 -19.42 11.87 6.54
C VAL A 434 -18.82 12.90 5.59
N GLY A 435 -19.65 13.80 5.08
CA GLY A 435 -19.22 14.91 4.24
C GLY A 435 -18.72 14.53 2.86
N ASP A 436 -18.89 13.28 2.43
CA ASP A 436 -18.44 12.80 1.12
C ASP A 436 -19.23 13.43 -0.01
N GLN A 437 -18.56 13.74 -1.12
CA GLN A 437 -19.10 14.30 -2.34
C GLN A 437 -19.20 13.21 -3.41
N LEU A 438 -20.40 12.91 -3.85
CA LEU A 438 -20.73 11.81 -4.76
C LEU A 438 -21.31 12.39 -6.05
N VAL A 439 -20.48 12.50 -7.10
CA VAL A 439 -20.82 13.26 -8.30
C VAL A 439 -20.84 12.37 -9.54
N GLY A 440 -22.01 12.17 -10.12
CA GLY A 440 -22.14 11.54 -11.43
C GLY A 440 -21.56 10.14 -11.57
N ASN A 441 -21.55 9.33 -10.52
CA ASN A 441 -21.16 7.93 -10.59
C ASN A 441 -22.23 7.11 -11.32
N GLY A 442 -21.81 6.13 -12.12
CA GLY A 442 -22.65 5.54 -13.17
C GLY A 442 -23.82 4.69 -12.68
N SER A 443 -23.65 3.90 -11.61
CA SER A 443 -24.72 2.99 -11.12
C SER A 443 -25.48 3.56 -9.94
N SER A 444 -24.78 4.06 -8.93
CA SER A 444 -25.37 4.59 -7.70
C SER A 444 -24.36 5.47 -6.96
N PRO A 445 -24.78 6.49 -6.21
CA PRO A 445 -23.89 7.19 -5.31
C PRO A 445 -23.29 6.25 -4.25
N ILE A 446 -24.16 5.50 -3.56
CA ILE A 446 -23.80 4.55 -2.50
C ILE A 446 -24.62 3.27 -2.67
N SER A 447 -23.96 2.13 -2.49
CA SER A 447 -24.59 0.81 -2.40
C SER A 447 -23.90 0.00 -1.32
N VAL A 448 -24.63 -0.42 -0.29
CA VAL A 448 -24.09 -1.24 0.79
C VAL A 448 -24.99 -2.45 0.99
N HIS A 449 -24.41 -3.64 0.92
CA HIS A 449 -25.11 -4.90 1.07
C HIS A 449 -24.90 -5.46 2.48
N SER A 450 -26.01 -5.72 3.17
CA SER A 450 -26.05 -6.35 4.50
C SER A 450 -25.09 -5.72 5.52
N PRO A 451 -25.10 -4.41 5.74
CA PRO A 451 -24.22 -3.77 6.71
C PRO A 451 -24.61 -4.19 8.14
N THR A 452 -23.65 -4.36 9.02
CA THR A 452 -23.89 -4.46 10.47
C THR A 452 -24.12 -3.09 11.11
N ARG A 453 -23.60 -2.03 10.50
CA ARG A 453 -23.83 -0.63 10.87
C ARG A 453 -23.51 0.25 9.67
N LEU A 454 -24.38 1.21 9.37
CA LEU A 454 -24.14 2.23 8.35
C LEU A 454 -24.57 3.59 8.90
N GLU A 455 -23.66 4.53 8.94
CA GLU A 455 -23.88 5.91 9.36
C GLU A 455 -23.62 6.85 8.20
N LEU A 456 -24.60 7.70 7.90
CA LEU A 456 -24.57 8.68 6.80
C LEU A 456 -24.81 10.09 7.35
N TYR A 457 -23.93 11.05 7.05
CA TYR A 457 -24.10 12.43 7.49
C TYR A 457 -23.45 13.43 6.54
N ARG A 458 -24.08 14.56 6.31
CA ARG A 458 -23.63 15.70 5.48
C ARG A 458 -23.15 15.28 4.07
N LEU A 459 -23.86 14.35 3.43
CA LEU A 459 -23.51 13.91 2.08
C LEU A 459 -23.89 14.97 1.05
N ASN A 460 -23.01 15.22 0.09
CA ASN A 460 -23.30 16.02 -1.10
C ASN A 460 -23.42 15.10 -2.31
N ILE A 461 -24.64 14.89 -2.79
CA ILE A 461 -24.94 13.94 -3.87
C ILE A 461 -25.46 14.70 -5.08
N LEU A 462 -24.72 14.60 -6.19
CA LEU A 462 -25.11 15.13 -7.49
C LEU A 462 -25.31 13.97 -8.47
N ALA A 463 -26.56 13.74 -8.85
CA ALA A 463 -26.92 12.70 -9.81
C ALA A 463 -26.45 13.05 -11.23
N PRO A 464 -26.22 12.05 -12.12
CA PRO A 464 -25.97 12.31 -13.54
C PRO A 464 -27.16 13.04 -14.17
N GLN A 465 -26.90 13.95 -15.09
CA GLN A 465 -27.97 14.73 -15.79
C GLN A 465 -29.01 13.85 -16.52
N LYS A 466 -28.73 12.60 -16.79
CA LYS A 466 -29.62 11.66 -17.48
C LYS A 466 -30.54 10.86 -16.56
N SER A 467 -30.35 10.92 -15.25
CA SER A 467 -31.25 10.25 -14.29
C SER A 467 -32.27 11.24 -13.74
N SER A 468 -33.51 10.83 -13.68
CA SER A 468 -34.65 11.64 -13.15
C SER A 468 -34.59 11.84 -11.62
N GLY A 469 -33.40 11.66 -10.99
CA GLY A 469 -33.19 11.82 -9.56
C GLY A 469 -31.99 11.08 -9.02
N ILE A 470 -31.74 11.23 -7.72
CA ILE A 470 -30.75 10.47 -6.98
C ILE A 470 -31.25 9.04 -6.88
N SER A 471 -30.41 8.07 -7.26
CA SER A 471 -30.75 6.66 -7.20
C SER A 471 -29.77 5.91 -6.30
N PHE A 472 -30.19 5.59 -5.10
CA PHE A 472 -29.54 4.55 -4.30
C PHE A 472 -29.92 3.16 -4.84
N SER A 473 -29.15 2.15 -4.51
CA SER A 473 -29.43 0.76 -4.86
C SER A 473 -29.44 -0.16 -3.63
N GLY A 474 -30.09 -1.33 -3.78
CA GLY A 474 -30.26 -2.27 -2.68
C GLY A 474 -31.04 -1.68 -1.52
N LEU A 475 -30.66 -2.04 -0.30
CA LEU A 475 -31.30 -1.58 0.95
C LEU A 475 -31.57 -0.06 1.00
N LEU A 476 -30.63 0.74 0.52
CA LEU A 476 -30.80 2.20 0.53
C LEU A 476 -31.80 2.68 -0.52
N GLY A 477 -32.01 1.94 -1.59
CA GLY A 477 -32.95 2.30 -2.66
C GLY A 477 -34.39 2.25 -2.22
N GLU A 478 -34.75 1.27 -1.40
CA GLU A 478 -36.10 1.05 -0.88
C GLU A 478 -36.55 2.19 0.05
N HIS A 479 -35.61 2.77 0.81
CA HIS A 479 -35.88 3.86 1.77
C HIS A 479 -35.25 5.20 1.38
N GLN A 480 -34.98 5.39 0.10
CA GLN A 480 -34.35 6.61 -0.41
C GLN A 480 -35.02 7.89 0.04
N GLY A 481 -36.36 7.96 -0.02
CA GLY A 481 -37.09 9.14 0.34
C GLY A 481 -36.91 9.55 1.80
N GLU A 482 -36.98 8.60 2.70
CA GLU A 482 -36.78 8.80 4.15
C GLU A 482 -35.33 9.17 4.48
N ILE A 483 -34.37 8.49 3.91
CA ILE A 483 -32.93 8.81 4.05
C ILE A 483 -32.67 10.25 3.60
N MET A 484 -33.21 10.65 2.47
CA MET A 484 -33.03 12.01 1.94
C MET A 484 -33.76 13.06 2.80
N ASP A 485 -34.92 12.76 3.37
CA ASP A 485 -35.60 13.66 4.29
C ASP A 485 -34.78 13.92 5.54
N ILE A 486 -34.23 12.87 6.18
CA ILE A 486 -33.38 13.02 7.36
C ILE A 486 -32.11 13.81 7.05
N LEU A 487 -31.41 13.48 5.96
CA LEU A 487 -30.14 14.13 5.60
C LEU A 487 -30.31 15.58 5.18
N LEU A 488 -31.30 15.89 4.34
CA LEU A 488 -31.41 17.20 3.70
C LEU A 488 -32.38 18.16 4.44
N ARG A 489 -33.52 17.67 4.90
CA ARG A 489 -34.53 18.52 5.56
C ARG A 489 -34.30 18.62 7.05
N GLN A 490 -34.03 17.48 7.72
CA GLN A 490 -33.81 17.46 9.15
C GLN A 490 -32.34 17.79 9.52
N GLN A 491 -31.41 17.71 8.58
CA GLN A 491 -29.97 17.93 8.78
C GLN A 491 -29.40 17.07 9.91
N ARG A 492 -29.89 15.83 10.01
CA ARG A 492 -29.48 14.84 11.01
C ARG A 492 -28.72 13.69 10.35
N ALA A 493 -28.03 12.91 11.16
CA ALA A 493 -27.40 11.67 10.70
C ALA A 493 -28.43 10.55 10.53
N VAL A 494 -28.23 9.71 9.52
CA VAL A 494 -28.98 8.47 9.33
C VAL A 494 -28.17 7.32 9.89
N LEU A 495 -28.78 6.55 10.80
CA LEU A 495 -28.23 5.30 11.31
C LEU A 495 -29.09 4.13 10.80
N ILE A 496 -28.45 3.11 10.21
CA ILE A 496 -29.06 1.88 9.74
C ILE A 496 -28.38 0.70 10.41
N GLU A 497 -29.15 -0.10 11.13
CA GLU A 497 -28.68 -1.27 11.86
C GLU A 497 -29.67 -2.44 11.71
N PRO A 498 -29.22 -3.73 11.79
CA PRO A 498 -30.13 -4.87 11.87
C PRO A 498 -31.10 -4.74 13.04
N ALA A 499 -32.38 -5.09 12.84
CA ALA A 499 -33.42 -4.89 13.83
C ALA A 499 -33.23 -5.66 15.16
N GLY A 500 -32.40 -6.72 15.15
CA GLY A 500 -32.08 -7.55 16.33
C GLY A 500 -30.88 -7.07 17.15
N SER A 501 -30.22 -5.99 16.80
CA SER A 501 -28.94 -5.58 17.41
C SER A 501 -29.05 -4.91 18.81
N LEU A 502 -30.24 -4.68 19.33
CA LEU A 502 -30.44 -4.03 20.64
C LEU A 502 -30.31 -4.94 21.86
N ALA A 503 -30.12 -6.25 21.68
CA ALA A 503 -30.09 -7.20 22.81
C ALA A 503 -28.72 -7.34 23.52
N SER A 504 -27.69 -6.56 23.17
CA SER A 504 -26.33 -6.68 23.72
C SER A 504 -25.74 -5.38 24.30
N LYS A 505 -26.62 -4.46 24.74
CA LYS A 505 -26.16 -3.29 25.53
C LYS A 505 -26.81 -3.35 26.92
N GLU A 506 -26.42 -4.30 27.74
CA GLU A 506 -26.50 -4.26 29.21
C GLU A 506 -25.16 -4.71 29.81
#